data_e59ec15578b93a5cd8ad50cce7842ae5
#
_entry.id   e59ec15578b93a5cd8ad50cce7842ae5
#
_cell.length_a   1.000
_cell.length_b   1.000
_cell.length_c   1.000
_cell.angle_alpha   90.00
_cell.angle_beta   90.00
_cell.angle_gamma   90.00
#
_symmetry.space_group_name_H-M   'P 1'
#
loop_
_entity.id
_entity.type
_entity.pdbx_description
1 polymer ?
#
loop_
_entity_poly.entity_id
_entity_poly.type
_entity_poly.pdbx_seq_one_letter_code
_entity_poly.pdbx_strand_id
1 'polypeptide(L)'
;MPKNSRPNDAYASVDAPLDDVNRRLLAQLHGNPRMTMSELARRVEMSPPAVTERVQRLERAGVITGYRLEVDPAALGLPVTAFARIRPVAGQLSKIAELARSLPQVTECHRITGEDCFLVKVHAPTVEQLEAVLDQFLIYGQTVTSIVVSTPVPPRPLPVEPAA
;
A
#
# COMPACT_ATOMS: atom_id res chain seq x y z
N MET A 1 -9.49 -10.77 -6.94
CA MET A 1 -8.29 -10.24 -7.64
C MET A 1 -8.35 -8.72 -7.58
N PRO A 2 -7.54 -8.02 -6.78
CA PRO A 2 -7.54 -6.56 -6.80
C PRO A 2 -6.85 -6.09 -8.08
N LYS A 3 -7.60 -5.46 -8.96
CA LYS A 3 -7.07 -4.70 -10.09
C LYS A 3 -6.40 -3.43 -9.54
N ASN A 4 -5.14 -3.49 -9.21
CA ASN A 4 -4.38 -2.30 -8.83
C ASN A 4 -3.20 -2.08 -9.78
N SER A 5 -3.52 -1.88 -11.05
CA SER A 5 -2.63 -1.27 -12.01
C SER A 5 -3.34 -0.03 -12.56
N ARG A 6 -3.24 1.09 -11.85
CA ARG A 6 -3.50 2.40 -12.47
C ARG A 6 -2.31 2.68 -13.39
N PRO A 7 -2.48 2.72 -14.72
CA PRO A 7 -1.45 3.26 -15.59
C PRO A 7 -1.36 4.75 -15.30
N ASN A 8 -0.20 5.26 -15.19
CA ASN A 8 0.33 6.63 -15.30
C ASN A 8 -0.54 7.86 -14.90
N ASP A 9 -1.77 7.67 -14.43
CA ASP A 9 -2.67 8.73 -13.91
C ASP A 9 -2.44 9.02 -12.42
N ALA A 10 -1.24 8.70 -11.93
CA ALA A 10 -0.87 8.86 -10.51
C ALA A 10 -0.99 10.32 -10.00
N TYR A 11 -1.19 11.27 -10.91
CA TYR A 11 -1.38 12.69 -10.62
C TYR A 11 -2.74 13.23 -11.06
N ALA A 12 -3.62 12.37 -11.63
CA ALA A 12 -4.98 12.79 -11.94
C ALA A 12 -5.74 13.04 -10.63
N SER A 13 -6.29 14.23 -10.48
CA SER A 13 -7.20 14.55 -9.38
C SER A 13 -8.38 13.58 -9.44
N VAL A 14 -8.55 12.79 -8.38
CA VAL A 14 -9.77 12.00 -8.21
C VAL A 14 -10.90 13.00 -8.02
N ASP A 15 -11.80 13.08 -8.98
CA ASP A 15 -12.99 13.95 -8.95
C ASP A 15 -14.02 13.36 -7.97
N ALA A 16 -13.60 13.21 -6.72
CA ALA A 16 -14.39 12.61 -5.67
C ALA A 16 -14.92 13.73 -4.76
N PRO A 17 -16.21 13.72 -4.43
CA PRO A 17 -16.79 14.71 -3.57
C PRO A 17 -16.28 14.51 -2.13
N LEU A 18 -15.14 15.08 -1.82
CA LEU A 18 -14.61 15.15 -0.45
C LEU A 18 -15.25 16.36 0.27
N ASP A 19 -16.58 16.29 0.44
CA ASP A 19 -17.28 17.22 1.33
C ASP A 19 -16.89 16.96 2.80
N ASP A 20 -17.25 17.86 3.71
CA ASP A 20 -16.89 17.76 5.13
C ASP A 20 -17.45 16.50 5.78
N VAL A 21 -18.61 16.02 5.33
CA VAL A 21 -19.20 14.78 5.83
C VAL A 21 -18.34 13.58 5.39
N ASN A 22 -17.92 13.54 4.14
CA ASN A 22 -17.06 12.47 3.64
C ASN A 22 -15.69 12.48 4.32
N ARG A 23 -15.13 13.66 4.63
CA ARG A 23 -13.90 13.78 5.43
C ARG A 23 -14.09 13.21 6.84
N ARG A 24 -15.19 13.55 7.51
CA ARG A 24 -15.51 12.99 8.84
C ARG A 24 -15.72 11.47 8.78
N LEU A 25 -16.38 10.94 7.75
CA LEU A 25 -16.53 9.50 7.55
C LEU A 25 -15.18 8.80 7.41
N LEU A 26 -14.30 9.33 6.56
CA LEU A 26 -12.95 8.79 6.37
C LEU A 26 -12.12 8.85 7.66
N ALA A 27 -12.18 9.93 8.41
CA ALA A 27 -11.48 10.07 9.68
C ALA A 27 -11.93 9.00 10.70
N GLN A 28 -13.24 8.75 10.79
CA GLN A 28 -13.78 7.70 11.67
C GLN A 28 -13.34 6.29 11.23
N LEU A 29 -13.38 6.01 9.93
CA LEU A 29 -12.95 4.72 9.35
C LEU A 29 -11.44 4.51 9.45
N HIS A 30 -10.63 5.58 9.39
CA HIS A 30 -9.20 5.49 9.67
C HIS A 30 -8.93 5.09 11.13
N GLY A 31 -9.70 5.62 12.08
CA GLY A 31 -9.56 5.27 13.49
C GLY A 31 -10.07 3.86 13.82
N ASN A 32 -11.12 3.40 13.15
CA ASN A 32 -11.68 2.06 13.32
C ASN A 32 -12.32 1.55 12.02
N PRO A 33 -11.56 0.82 11.17
CA PRO A 33 -12.08 0.24 9.94
C PRO A 33 -13.19 -0.81 10.13
N ARG A 34 -13.36 -1.30 11.37
CA ARG A 34 -14.38 -2.31 11.72
C ARG A 34 -15.68 -1.69 12.28
N MET A 35 -15.76 -0.36 12.27
CA MET A 35 -16.98 0.34 12.75
C MET A 35 -18.20 -0.05 11.92
N THR A 36 -19.32 -0.32 12.60
CA THR A 36 -20.57 -0.60 11.90
C THR A 36 -21.14 0.65 11.25
N MET A 37 -21.91 0.50 10.17
CA MET A 37 -22.55 1.63 9.51
C MET A 37 -23.49 2.39 10.45
N SER A 38 -24.14 1.69 11.38
CA SER A 38 -25.01 2.32 12.40
C SER A 38 -24.23 3.15 13.41
N GLU A 39 -23.05 2.70 13.82
CA GLU A 39 -22.15 3.47 14.70
C GLU A 39 -21.56 4.66 13.96
N LEU A 40 -21.10 4.45 12.74
CA LEU A 40 -20.58 5.51 11.89
C LEU A 40 -21.60 6.61 11.66
N ALA A 41 -22.85 6.22 11.41
CA ALA A 41 -23.99 7.12 11.22
C ALA A 41 -24.23 8.03 12.45
N ARG A 42 -24.17 7.45 13.65
CA ARG A 42 -24.28 8.24 14.89
C ARG A 42 -23.16 9.26 15.04
N ARG A 43 -21.92 8.90 14.65
CA ARG A 43 -20.74 9.78 14.79
C ARG A 43 -20.74 10.95 13.82
N VAL A 44 -21.38 10.78 12.65
CA VAL A 44 -21.48 11.84 11.64
C VAL A 44 -22.85 12.50 11.56
N GLU A 45 -23.76 12.13 12.51
CA GLU A 45 -25.10 12.69 12.64
C GLU A 45 -25.98 12.51 11.39
N MET A 46 -25.95 11.28 10.84
CA MET A 46 -26.71 10.91 9.65
C MET A 46 -27.49 9.63 9.88
N SER A 47 -28.42 9.31 8.97
CA SER A 47 -29.08 8.02 8.96
C SER A 47 -28.15 6.90 8.44
N PRO A 48 -28.27 5.66 8.95
CA PRO A 48 -27.45 4.54 8.47
C PRO A 48 -27.54 4.28 6.97
N PRO A 49 -28.71 4.37 6.30
CA PRO A 49 -28.78 4.24 4.84
C PRO A 49 -27.99 5.32 4.10
N ALA A 50 -28.07 6.57 4.56
CA ALA A 50 -27.34 7.67 3.92
C ALA A 50 -25.81 7.51 4.06
N VAL A 51 -25.34 7.04 5.22
CA VAL A 51 -23.91 6.73 5.43
C VAL A 51 -23.47 5.57 4.55
N THR A 52 -24.26 4.51 4.48
CA THR A 52 -23.96 3.35 3.62
C THR A 52 -23.79 3.78 2.17
N GLU A 53 -24.71 4.60 1.65
CA GLU A 53 -24.63 5.11 0.29
C GLU A 53 -23.37 5.95 0.06
N ARG A 54 -23.01 6.84 1.01
CA ARG A 54 -21.82 7.67 0.90
C ARG A 54 -20.53 6.83 0.90
N VAL A 55 -20.41 5.85 1.81
CA VAL A 55 -19.25 4.95 1.86
C VAL A 55 -19.12 4.17 0.56
N GLN A 56 -20.20 3.59 0.05
CA GLN A 56 -20.20 2.90 -1.24
C GLN A 56 -19.83 3.81 -2.41
N ARG A 57 -20.22 5.09 -2.36
CA ARG A 57 -19.82 6.08 -3.38
C ARG A 57 -18.32 6.37 -3.31
N LEU A 58 -17.74 6.50 -2.12
CA LEU A 58 -16.29 6.67 -1.92
C LEU A 58 -15.50 5.43 -2.40
N GLU A 59 -16.03 4.23 -2.17
CA GLU A 59 -15.45 2.99 -2.69
C GLU A 59 -15.50 2.93 -4.23
N ARG A 60 -16.66 3.19 -4.82
CA ARG A 60 -16.81 3.22 -6.29
C ARG A 60 -15.95 4.28 -6.96
N ALA A 61 -15.80 5.44 -6.34
CA ALA A 61 -14.94 6.52 -6.80
C ALA A 61 -13.44 6.22 -6.59
N GLY A 62 -13.09 5.13 -5.89
CA GLY A 62 -11.71 4.75 -5.60
C GLY A 62 -11.01 5.67 -4.59
N VAL A 63 -11.76 6.44 -3.80
CA VAL A 63 -11.23 7.17 -2.63
C VAL A 63 -10.88 6.17 -1.54
N ILE A 64 -11.81 5.26 -1.24
CA ILE A 64 -11.52 4.07 -0.42
C ILE A 64 -11.08 2.98 -1.38
N THR A 65 -9.80 2.64 -1.34
CA THR A 65 -9.19 1.62 -2.21
C THR A 65 -9.22 0.22 -1.60
N GLY A 66 -9.62 0.10 -0.35
CA GLY A 66 -9.74 -1.16 0.37
C GLY A 66 -9.54 -1.02 1.86
N TYR A 67 -9.76 -2.12 2.56
CA TYR A 67 -9.53 -2.27 3.99
C TYR A 67 -8.45 -3.33 4.18
N ARG A 68 -7.44 -3.05 4.98
CA ARG A 68 -6.33 -3.97 5.23
C ARG A 68 -6.28 -4.38 6.69
N LEU A 69 -6.03 -5.66 6.91
CA LEU A 69 -5.59 -6.16 8.20
C LEU A 69 -4.06 -6.00 8.27
N GLU A 70 -3.58 -5.27 9.25
CA GLU A 70 -2.15 -5.21 9.56
C GLU A 70 -1.80 -6.35 10.48
N VAL A 71 -0.79 -7.12 10.11
CA VAL A 71 -0.28 -8.25 10.88
C VAL A 71 1.22 -8.05 11.08
N ASP A 72 1.69 -8.32 12.29
CA ASP A 72 3.13 -8.30 12.58
C ASP A 72 3.84 -9.39 11.76
N PRO A 73 4.77 -9.02 10.87
CA PRO A 73 5.52 -10.01 10.08
C PRO A 73 6.28 -11.01 10.95
N ALA A 74 6.79 -10.60 12.11
CA ALA A 74 7.49 -11.49 13.03
C ALA A 74 6.56 -12.58 13.58
N ALA A 75 5.29 -12.25 13.83
CA ALA A 75 4.28 -13.24 14.26
C ALA A 75 3.97 -14.28 13.17
N LEU A 76 4.25 -13.95 11.90
CA LEU A 76 4.15 -14.86 10.76
C LEU A 76 5.46 -15.60 10.45
N GLY A 77 6.49 -15.46 11.29
CA GLY A 77 7.81 -16.05 11.07
C GLY A 77 8.67 -15.34 10.03
N LEU A 78 8.37 -14.04 9.74
CA LEU A 78 9.06 -13.22 8.75
C LEU A 78 9.70 -11.97 9.39
N PRO A 79 10.62 -12.13 10.38
CA PRO A 79 11.15 -11.02 11.16
C PRO A 79 12.09 -10.10 10.37
N VAL A 80 12.68 -10.59 9.28
CA VAL A 80 13.61 -9.79 8.48
C VAL A 80 12.84 -9.01 7.44
N THR A 81 12.89 -7.68 7.54
CA THR A 81 12.32 -6.75 6.56
C THR A 81 13.43 -6.00 5.85
N ALA A 82 13.34 -5.88 4.53
CA ALA A 82 14.29 -5.12 3.74
C ALA A 82 13.60 -4.31 2.64
N PHE A 83 14.24 -3.20 2.27
CA PHE A 83 13.95 -2.47 1.04
C PHE A 83 15.09 -2.69 0.06
N ALA A 84 14.75 -3.12 -1.16
CA ALA A 84 15.72 -3.25 -2.24
C ALA A 84 15.38 -2.28 -3.37
N ARG A 85 16.36 -1.52 -3.80
CA ARG A 85 16.29 -0.70 -5.01
C ARG A 85 16.88 -1.51 -6.15
N ILE A 86 16.20 -1.50 -7.31
CA ILE A 86 16.61 -2.29 -8.46
C ILE A 86 16.80 -1.37 -9.66
N ARG A 87 18.02 -1.40 -10.22
CA ARG A 87 18.38 -0.74 -11.46
C ARG A 87 18.30 -1.77 -12.59
N PRO A 88 17.24 -1.72 -13.43
CA PRO A 88 17.07 -2.69 -14.50
C PRO A 88 18.15 -2.55 -15.58
N VAL A 89 18.54 -3.67 -16.16
CA VAL A 89 19.20 -3.62 -17.47
C VAL A 89 18.18 -3.31 -18.56
N ALA A 90 18.66 -2.82 -19.70
CA ALA A 90 17.77 -2.40 -20.79
C ALA A 90 16.79 -3.50 -21.19
N GLY A 91 15.50 -3.14 -21.31
CA GLY A 91 14.42 -4.05 -21.73
C GLY A 91 13.87 -4.97 -20.64
N GLN A 92 14.37 -4.93 -19.37
CA GLN A 92 13.93 -5.86 -18.32
C GLN A 92 12.88 -5.30 -17.33
N LEU A 93 12.35 -4.12 -17.60
CA LEU A 93 11.38 -3.46 -16.69
C LEU A 93 10.13 -4.32 -16.40
N SER A 94 9.56 -4.95 -17.43
CA SER A 94 8.38 -5.80 -17.26
C SER A 94 8.69 -7.06 -16.46
N LYS A 95 9.87 -7.65 -16.69
CA LYS A 95 10.29 -8.88 -16.00
C LYS A 95 10.47 -8.69 -14.50
N ILE A 96 11.04 -7.55 -14.07
CA ILE A 96 11.15 -7.20 -12.66
C ILE A 96 9.76 -7.07 -12.03
N ALA A 97 8.82 -6.40 -12.70
CA ALA A 97 7.46 -6.25 -12.20
C ALA A 97 6.69 -7.60 -12.15
N GLU A 98 6.91 -8.49 -13.13
CA GLU A 98 6.33 -9.84 -13.16
C GLU A 98 6.89 -10.69 -12.01
N LEU A 99 8.21 -10.70 -11.84
CA LEU A 99 8.88 -11.41 -10.75
C LEU A 99 8.40 -10.91 -9.38
N ALA A 100 8.36 -9.59 -9.17
CA ALA A 100 7.88 -9.02 -7.92
C ALA A 100 6.43 -9.46 -7.58
N ARG A 101 5.55 -9.59 -8.58
CA ARG A 101 4.17 -10.08 -8.37
C ARG A 101 4.11 -11.58 -8.05
N SER A 102 5.06 -12.36 -8.52
CA SER A 102 5.08 -13.82 -8.31
C SER A 102 5.65 -14.23 -6.97
N LEU A 103 6.43 -13.35 -6.32
CA LEU A 103 7.10 -13.63 -5.06
C LEU A 103 6.22 -13.22 -3.87
N PRO A 104 5.70 -14.16 -3.06
CA PRO A 104 4.86 -13.82 -1.91
C PRO A 104 5.61 -13.05 -0.82
N GLN A 105 6.94 -13.13 -0.77
CA GLN A 105 7.80 -12.38 0.15
C GLN A 105 7.86 -10.88 -0.21
N VAL A 106 7.56 -10.52 -1.46
CA VAL A 106 7.48 -9.12 -1.90
C VAL A 106 6.10 -8.58 -1.57
N THR A 107 6.02 -7.71 -0.58
CA THR A 107 4.75 -7.13 -0.10
C THR A 107 4.42 -5.79 -0.75
N GLU A 108 5.44 -5.09 -1.25
CA GLU A 108 5.29 -3.81 -1.97
C GLU A 108 6.30 -3.76 -3.13
N CYS A 109 5.87 -3.20 -4.26
CA CYS A 109 6.74 -2.93 -5.41
C CYS A 109 6.30 -1.63 -6.08
N HIS A 110 7.18 -0.64 -6.08
CA HIS A 110 6.93 0.69 -6.65
C HIS A 110 7.86 0.94 -7.84
N ARG A 111 7.29 1.51 -8.92
CA ARG A 111 8.09 2.17 -9.95
C ARG A 111 8.45 3.55 -9.42
N ILE A 112 9.75 3.85 -9.40
CA ILE A 112 10.26 5.14 -8.94
C ILE A 112 11.04 5.83 -10.06
N THR A 113 11.20 7.14 -9.94
CA THR A 113 12.05 7.94 -10.83
C THR A 113 13.52 7.80 -10.45
N GLY A 114 14.41 8.01 -11.40
CA GLY A 114 15.86 7.91 -11.20
C GLY A 114 16.43 6.65 -11.85
N GLU A 115 17.71 6.38 -11.55
CA GLU A 115 18.45 5.24 -12.11
C GLU A 115 17.93 3.90 -11.55
N ASP A 116 17.60 3.87 -10.26
CA ASP A 116 16.95 2.73 -9.62
C ASP A 116 15.45 2.80 -9.90
N CYS A 117 14.97 2.13 -10.93
CA CYS A 117 13.60 2.26 -11.40
C CYS A 117 12.58 1.55 -10.51
N PHE A 118 12.99 0.70 -9.57
CA PHE A 118 12.10 -0.01 -8.66
C PHE A 118 12.56 0.10 -7.21
N LEU A 119 11.58 0.19 -6.32
CA LEU A 119 11.71 -0.01 -4.89
C LEU A 119 10.80 -1.15 -4.48
N VAL A 120 11.35 -2.20 -3.89
CA VAL A 120 10.59 -3.35 -3.41
C VAL A 120 10.79 -3.50 -1.91
N LYS A 121 9.72 -3.90 -1.21
CA LYS A 121 9.75 -4.28 0.20
C LYS A 121 9.60 -5.79 0.32
N VAL A 122 10.53 -6.41 1.01
CA VAL A 122 10.61 -7.87 1.14
C VAL A 122 10.59 -8.24 2.61
N HIS A 123 9.89 -9.33 2.93
CA HIS A 123 9.93 -9.97 4.24
C HIS A 123 10.45 -11.39 4.11
N ALA A 124 11.31 -11.80 5.04
CA ALA A 124 11.92 -13.13 5.04
C ALA A 124 12.11 -13.68 6.46
N PRO A 125 12.18 -15.00 6.63
CA PRO A 125 12.49 -15.63 7.93
C PRO A 125 13.90 -15.34 8.41
N THR A 126 14.87 -15.32 7.50
CA THR A 126 16.30 -15.11 7.77
C THR A 126 16.96 -14.25 6.70
N VAL A 127 18.17 -13.79 6.96
CA VAL A 127 18.97 -12.99 5.99
C VAL A 127 19.33 -13.85 4.77
N GLU A 128 19.66 -15.13 4.97
CA GLU A 128 19.99 -16.05 3.87
C GLU A 128 18.79 -16.26 2.93
N GLN A 129 17.60 -16.35 3.50
CA GLN A 129 16.37 -16.45 2.68
C GLN A 129 16.00 -15.13 2.01
N LEU A 130 16.31 -13.99 2.63
CA LEU A 130 16.22 -12.69 1.98
C LEU A 130 17.14 -12.63 0.76
N GLU A 131 18.40 -13.05 0.90
CA GLU A 131 19.39 -13.12 -0.19
C GLU A 131 18.83 -13.97 -1.36
N ALA A 132 18.33 -15.17 -1.07
CA ALA A 132 17.76 -16.07 -2.08
C ALA A 132 16.56 -15.45 -2.85
N VAL A 133 15.79 -14.57 -2.22
CA VAL A 133 14.72 -13.81 -2.90
C VAL A 133 15.32 -12.73 -3.79
N LEU A 134 16.32 -12.00 -3.30
CA LEU A 134 16.94 -10.88 -4.02
C LEU A 134 17.78 -11.32 -5.21
N ASP A 135 18.44 -12.47 -5.12
CA ASP A 135 19.26 -13.05 -6.20
C ASP A 135 18.44 -13.31 -7.46
N GLN A 136 17.13 -13.58 -7.33
CA GLN A 136 16.25 -13.75 -8.47
C GLN A 136 16.10 -12.47 -9.32
N PHE A 137 16.35 -11.30 -8.74
CA PHE A 137 16.32 -10.03 -9.47
C PHE A 137 17.63 -9.71 -10.18
N LEU A 138 18.75 -10.32 -9.77
CA LEU A 138 20.09 -10.02 -10.31
C LEU A 138 20.20 -10.29 -11.82
N ILE A 139 19.45 -11.27 -12.34
CA ILE A 139 19.42 -11.56 -13.78
C ILE A 139 18.74 -10.45 -14.61
N TYR A 140 17.97 -9.56 -13.96
CA TYR A 140 17.25 -8.48 -14.60
C TYR A 140 17.83 -7.09 -14.31
N GLY A 141 18.74 -6.99 -13.32
CA GLY A 141 19.31 -5.70 -12.94
C GLY A 141 20.23 -5.77 -11.73
N GLN A 142 20.78 -4.63 -11.38
CA GLN A 142 21.57 -4.47 -10.14
C GLN A 142 20.63 -4.19 -8.97
N THR A 143 20.94 -4.73 -7.79
CA THR A 143 20.18 -4.51 -6.56
C THR A 143 21.04 -3.82 -5.50
N VAL A 144 20.42 -2.90 -4.77
CA VAL A 144 20.97 -2.30 -3.54
C VAL A 144 19.97 -2.51 -2.42
N THR A 145 20.33 -3.29 -1.42
CA THR A 145 19.45 -3.72 -0.34
C THR A 145 19.77 -3.00 0.96
N SER A 146 18.73 -2.62 1.69
CA SER A 146 18.81 -2.05 3.03
C SER A 146 17.88 -2.84 3.97
N ILE A 147 18.47 -3.50 4.97
CA ILE A 147 17.70 -4.20 6.01
C ILE A 147 17.15 -3.16 6.99
N VAL A 148 15.88 -3.30 7.35
CA VAL A 148 15.23 -2.44 8.33
C VAL A 148 15.70 -2.81 9.73
N VAL A 149 16.36 -1.88 10.40
CA VAL A 149 16.84 -2.06 11.78
C VAL A 149 15.74 -1.68 12.77
N SER A 150 14.98 -0.64 12.48
CA SER A 150 13.84 -0.19 13.29
C SER A 150 12.83 0.59 12.45
N THR A 151 11.61 0.68 12.90
CA THR A 151 10.53 1.44 12.26
C THR A 151 9.98 2.50 13.24
N PRO A 152 10.65 3.66 13.39
CA PRO A 152 10.23 4.71 14.33
C PRO A 152 8.82 5.26 14.02
N VAL A 153 8.42 5.21 12.76
CA VAL A 153 7.07 5.58 12.32
C VAL A 153 6.50 4.40 11.52
N PRO A 154 5.66 3.56 12.13
CA PRO A 154 4.97 2.50 11.40
C PRO A 154 4.01 3.08 10.36
N PRO A 155 3.57 2.30 9.38
CA PRO A 155 2.52 2.72 8.45
C PRO A 155 1.32 3.28 9.21
N ARG A 156 0.85 4.44 8.77
CA ARG A 156 -0.30 5.11 9.36
C ARG A 156 -1.19 5.68 8.27
N PRO A 157 -2.49 5.87 8.54
CA PRO A 157 -3.40 6.48 7.60
C PRO A 157 -2.92 7.86 7.14
N LEU A 158 -3.24 8.21 5.89
CA LEU A 158 -3.01 9.55 5.38
C LEU A 158 -3.88 10.56 6.16
N PRO A 159 -3.41 11.79 6.41
CA PRO A 159 -4.26 12.84 6.96
C PRO A 159 -5.44 13.10 6.02
N VAL A 160 -6.65 13.12 6.56
CA VAL A 160 -7.87 13.38 5.77
C VAL A 160 -8.02 14.85 5.45
N GLU A 161 -7.49 15.72 6.31
CA GLU A 161 -7.41 17.14 6.08
C GLU A 161 -6.10 17.49 5.36
N PRO A 162 -6.12 18.36 4.35
CA PRO A 162 -4.90 18.85 3.76
C PRO A 162 -4.03 19.51 4.85
N ALA A 163 -2.72 19.27 4.80
CA ALA A 163 -1.79 20.02 5.62
C ALA A 163 -1.96 21.52 5.30
N ALA A 164 -2.13 22.32 6.34
CA ALA A 164 -2.24 23.78 6.21
C ALA A 164 -0.94 24.37 5.64
#